data_fb4e60e3f073f66efb2674c0e7a447a8
#
_entry.id   fb4e60e3f073f66efb2674c0e7a447a8
#
_cell.length_a   1.000
_cell.length_b   1.000
_cell.length_c   1.000
_cell.angle_alpha   90.00
_cell.angle_beta   90.00
_cell.angle_gamma   90.00
#
_symmetry.space_group_name_H-M   'P 1'
#
loop_
_entity.id
_entity.type
_entity.pdbx_description
1 polymer ?
#
loop_
_entity_poly.entity_id
_entity_poly.type
_entity_poly.pdbx_seq_one_letter_code
_entity_poly.pdbx_strand_id
1 'polypeptide(L)'
;MELGLTGKVALVTGSSRGIGRGIAEAFAAEGCDLLLTGRDEAALEEVAGSVRSKGRKAAVVKIDLREPDAPQTLVAAAQREFGGLDILVNNAGTTKRGDFFALTDADWEDGYALKFFAHVRLARAAWPLLKERRGSLVAIAGTSGRKPEKRFTIGSSVNAAVAAFTKCLADLGKEDGVQVNCIHPSLVETERQWRRIRAEVERTGEPEEKIRAQFCRETGFTRYGTVKDVADFVTFVVSSRATWLHGATVDLDGGEIPVL
;
A
#
# COMPACT_ATOMS: atom_id res chain seq x y z
N MET A 1 19.56 -8.51 10.86
CA MET A 1 19.02 -7.58 11.92
C MET A 1 17.72 -8.18 12.39
N GLU A 2 17.57 -8.35 13.70
CA GLU A 2 16.31 -8.84 14.23
C GLU A 2 15.29 -7.68 14.28
N LEU A 3 14.12 -7.89 13.67
CA LEU A 3 13.10 -6.84 13.47
C LEU A 3 11.98 -6.90 14.53
N GLY A 4 11.89 -7.97 15.32
CA GLY A 4 10.89 -8.14 16.38
C GLY A 4 9.46 -8.31 15.83
N LEU A 5 9.31 -8.93 14.65
CA LEU A 5 8.02 -9.13 13.99
C LEU A 5 7.43 -10.53 14.18
N THR A 6 8.20 -11.47 14.73
CA THR A 6 7.75 -12.85 14.94
C THR A 6 6.50 -12.89 15.83
N GLY A 7 5.44 -13.55 15.35
CA GLY A 7 4.15 -13.68 16.03
C GLY A 7 3.24 -12.46 15.95
N LYS A 8 3.66 -11.38 15.27
CA LYS A 8 2.80 -10.24 14.97
C LYS A 8 1.75 -10.60 13.94
N VAL A 9 0.59 -9.97 14.02
CA VAL A 9 -0.53 -10.14 13.08
C VAL A 9 -0.62 -8.92 12.18
N ALA A 10 -0.54 -9.12 10.88
CA ALA A 10 -0.62 -8.05 9.90
C ALA A 10 -1.79 -8.21 8.93
N LEU A 11 -2.56 -7.14 8.74
CA LEU A 11 -3.54 -6.99 7.66
C LEU A 11 -2.92 -6.19 6.53
N VAL A 12 -2.81 -6.80 5.34
CA VAL A 12 -2.31 -6.14 4.14
C VAL A 12 -3.42 -6.05 3.10
N THR A 13 -3.85 -4.82 2.78
CA THR A 13 -4.90 -4.62 1.78
C THR A 13 -4.34 -4.67 0.35
N GLY A 14 -5.10 -5.30 -0.58
CA GLY A 14 -4.64 -5.49 -1.96
C GLY A 14 -3.44 -6.41 -2.06
N SER A 15 -3.42 -7.47 -1.26
CA SER A 15 -2.28 -8.40 -1.13
C SER A 15 -2.22 -9.50 -2.20
N SER A 16 -3.17 -9.54 -3.15
CA SER A 16 -3.17 -10.57 -4.20
C SER A 16 -2.03 -10.44 -5.22
N ARG A 17 -1.41 -9.26 -5.36
CA ARG A 17 -0.34 -8.99 -6.35
C ARG A 17 0.47 -7.75 -6.02
N GLY A 18 1.57 -7.55 -6.79
CA GLY A 18 2.40 -6.35 -6.74
C GLY A 18 2.93 -6.03 -5.35
N ILE A 19 2.90 -4.76 -4.97
CA ILE A 19 3.47 -4.28 -3.70
C ILE A 19 2.82 -4.99 -2.51
N GLY A 20 1.49 -5.13 -2.48
CA GLY A 20 0.80 -5.77 -1.36
C GLY A 20 1.17 -7.24 -1.17
N ARG A 21 1.35 -8.01 -2.27
CA ARG A 21 1.87 -9.38 -2.23
C ARG A 21 3.29 -9.41 -1.66
N GLY A 22 4.17 -8.55 -2.17
CA GLY A 22 5.55 -8.51 -1.70
C GLY A 22 5.66 -8.17 -0.22
N ILE A 23 4.84 -7.21 0.27
CA ILE A 23 4.79 -6.87 1.70
C ILE A 23 4.32 -8.08 2.53
N ALA A 24 3.26 -8.78 2.10
CA ALA A 24 2.76 -9.96 2.80
C ALA A 24 3.81 -11.08 2.87
N GLU A 25 4.51 -11.35 1.76
CA GLU A 25 5.57 -12.36 1.68
C GLU A 25 6.80 -11.99 2.53
N ALA A 26 7.17 -10.69 2.60
CA ALA A 26 8.25 -10.20 3.46
C ALA A 26 7.87 -10.29 4.94
N PHE A 27 6.67 -9.90 5.31
CA PHE A 27 6.18 -10.04 6.68
C PHE A 27 6.14 -11.51 7.13
N ALA A 28 5.73 -12.42 6.26
CA ALA A 28 5.75 -13.85 6.57
C ALA A 28 7.18 -14.38 6.77
N ALA A 29 8.15 -13.88 6.01
CA ALA A 29 9.56 -14.24 6.17
C ALA A 29 10.12 -13.76 7.53
N GLU A 30 9.63 -12.64 8.05
CA GLU A 30 9.97 -12.10 9.38
C GLU A 30 9.10 -12.69 10.51
N GLY A 31 8.26 -13.68 10.21
CA GLY A 31 7.49 -14.41 11.22
C GLY A 31 6.13 -13.83 11.57
N CYS A 32 5.55 -12.96 10.76
CA CYS A 32 4.18 -12.47 10.94
C CYS A 32 3.14 -13.49 10.48
N ASP A 33 1.99 -13.48 11.14
CA ASP A 33 0.75 -14.08 10.66
C ASP A 33 -0.04 -13.06 9.82
N LEU A 34 -0.73 -13.50 8.76
CA LEU A 34 -1.28 -12.60 7.74
C LEU A 34 -2.80 -12.73 7.56
N LEU A 35 -3.49 -11.59 7.61
CA LEU A 35 -4.81 -11.43 7.03
C LEU A 35 -4.66 -10.77 5.64
N LEU A 36 -5.02 -11.52 4.61
CA LEU A 36 -4.87 -11.12 3.21
C LEU A 36 -6.23 -10.74 2.63
N THR A 37 -6.29 -9.62 1.90
CA THR A 37 -7.56 -9.17 1.32
C THR A 37 -7.40 -8.55 -0.06
N GLY A 38 -8.43 -8.75 -0.88
CA GLY A 38 -8.55 -8.27 -2.24
C GLY A 38 -9.77 -8.88 -2.94
N ARG A 39 -9.89 -8.69 -4.25
CA ARG A 39 -11.04 -9.17 -5.03
C ARG A 39 -10.82 -10.50 -5.75
N ASP A 40 -9.57 -10.89 -5.90
CA ASP A 40 -9.14 -12.09 -6.60
C ASP A 40 -8.76 -13.17 -5.57
N GLU A 41 -9.70 -14.05 -5.28
CA GLU A 41 -9.57 -15.08 -4.24
C GLU A 41 -8.48 -16.10 -4.59
N ALA A 42 -8.41 -16.52 -5.84
CA ALA A 42 -7.40 -17.49 -6.27
C ALA A 42 -5.98 -16.93 -6.08
N ALA A 43 -5.75 -15.68 -6.49
CA ALA A 43 -4.47 -15.02 -6.29
C ALA A 43 -4.16 -14.77 -4.80
N LEU A 44 -5.17 -14.52 -3.96
CA LEU A 44 -4.98 -14.41 -2.51
C LEU A 44 -4.60 -15.76 -1.88
N GLU A 45 -5.20 -16.87 -2.32
CA GLU A 45 -4.85 -18.21 -1.82
C GLU A 45 -3.45 -18.64 -2.25
N GLU A 46 -2.96 -18.24 -3.43
CA GLU A 46 -1.55 -18.44 -3.79
C GLU A 46 -0.60 -17.75 -2.80
N VAL A 47 -0.90 -16.49 -2.43
CA VAL A 47 -0.12 -15.75 -1.45
C VAL A 47 -0.23 -16.41 -0.07
N ALA A 48 -1.43 -16.84 0.32
CA ALA A 48 -1.65 -17.55 1.58
C ALA A 48 -0.86 -18.87 1.62
N GLY A 49 -0.79 -19.60 0.52
CA GLY A 49 0.06 -20.79 0.36
C GLY A 49 1.54 -20.48 0.60
N SER A 50 2.04 -19.37 0.01
CA SER A 50 3.42 -18.90 0.24
C SER A 50 3.68 -18.52 1.71
N VAL A 51 2.71 -17.90 2.39
CA VAL A 51 2.80 -17.57 3.83
C VAL A 51 2.84 -18.84 4.67
N ARG A 52 1.92 -19.78 4.41
CA ARG A 52 1.82 -21.06 5.15
C ARG A 52 3.08 -21.92 4.95
N SER A 53 3.71 -21.89 3.78
CA SER A 53 4.97 -22.62 3.53
C SER A 53 6.15 -22.13 4.39
N LYS A 54 6.06 -20.90 4.93
CA LYS A 54 7.01 -20.33 5.90
C LYS A 54 6.64 -20.63 7.36
N GLY A 55 5.65 -21.53 7.60
CA GLY A 55 5.20 -21.90 8.92
C GLY A 55 4.33 -20.81 9.61
N ARG A 56 3.79 -19.86 8.84
CA ARG A 56 2.94 -18.79 9.39
C ARG A 56 1.47 -19.03 9.08
N LYS A 57 0.58 -18.46 9.92
CA LYS A 57 -0.86 -18.52 9.66
C LYS A 57 -1.24 -17.50 8.59
N ALA A 58 -2.16 -17.88 7.72
CA ALA A 58 -2.74 -16.99 6.72
C ALA A 58 -4.25 -17.20 6.64
N ALA A 59 -5.01 -16.14 6.78
CA ALA A 59 -6.44 -16.08 6.49
C ALA A 59 -6.69 -15.19 5.27
N VAL A 60 -7.66 -15.56 4.45
CA VAL A 60 -8.05 -14.82 3.24
C VAL A 60 -9.47 -14.31 3.39
N VAL A 61 -9.65 -13.03 3.08
CA VAL A 61 -10.98 -12.40 2.99
C VAL A 61 -11.10 -11.73 1.63
N LYS A 62 -11.90 -12.35 0.75
CA LYS A 62 -12.28 -11.76 -0.54
C LYS A 62 -13.34 -10.69 -0.30
N ILE A 63 -13.00 -9.43 -0.58
CA ILE A 63 -13.90 -8.30 -0.42
C ILE A 63 -13.48 -7.12 -1.31
N ASP A 64 -14.44 -6.31 -1.76
CA ASP A 64 -14.16 -5.00 -2.34
C ASP A 64 -14.18 -3.96 -1.23
N LEU A 65 -13.07 -3.26 -1.04
CA LEU A 65 -12.94 -2.24 0.01
C LEU A 65 -13.79 -0.98 -0.22
N ARG A 66 -14.47 -0.87 -1.36
CA ARG A 66 -15.49 0.16 -1.60
C ARG A 66 -16.76 -0.10 -0.80
N GLU A 67 -17.03 -1.35 -0.45
CA GLU A 67 -18.20 -1.76 0.32
C GLU A 67 -18.14 -1.14 1.73
N PRO A 68 -19.26 -0.56 2.21
CA PRO A 68 -19.28 0.16 3.49
C PRO A 68 -18.95 -0.71 4.71
N ASP A 69 -19.28 -2.00 4.67
CA ASP A 69 -19.08 -2.98 5.74
C ASP A 69 -17.74 -3.74 5.65
N ALA A 70 -16.99 -3.56 4.56
CA ALA A 70 -15.68 -4.20 4.37
C ALA A 70 -14.72 -4.00 5.57
N PRO A 71 -14.61 -2.82 6.17
CA PRO A 71 -13.72 -2.62 7.33
C PRO A 71 -14.11 -3.46 8.54
N GLN A 72 -15.39 -3.54 8.86
CA GLN A 72 -15.91 -4.33 9.99
C GLN A 72 -15.70 -5.82 9.77
N THR A 73 -15.93 -6.29 8.53
CA THR A 73 -15.68 -7.68 8.13
C THR A 73 -14.21 -8.05 8.33
N LEU A 74 -13.29 -7.19 7.92
CA LEU A 74 -11.85 -7.43 8.05
C LEU A 74 -11.38 -7.40 9.50
N VAL A 75 -11.87 -6.46 10.31
CA VAL A 75 -11.54 -6.37 11.74
C VAL A 75 -12.08 -7.59 12.50
N ALA A 76 -13.32 -7.99 12.21
CA ALA A 76 -13.90 -9.21 12.81
C ALA A 76 -13.11 -10.47 12.40
N ALA A 77 -12.63 -10.56 11.17
CA ALA A 77 -11.77 -11.66 10.72
C ALA A 77 -10.42 -11.66 11.45
N ALA A 78 -9.77 -10.50 11.62
CA ALA A 78 -8.52 -10.39 12.37
C ALA A 78 -8.70 -10.87 13.83
N GLN A 79 -9.79 -10.45 14.47
CA GLN A 79 -10.10 -10.86 15.84
C GLN A 79 -10.39 -12.37 15.93
N ARG A 80 -11.17 -12.92 15.01
CA ARG A 80 -11.57 -14.35 15.03
C ARG A 80 -10.40 -15.28 14.74
N GLU A 81 -9.58 -14.95 13.74
CA GLU A 81 -8.53 -15.85 13.25
C GLU A 81 -7.23 -15.75 14.06
N PHE A 82 -6.94 -14.55 14.61
CA PHE A 82 -5.65 -14.24 15.22
C PHE A 82 -5.73 -13.63 16.63
N GLY A 83 -6.93 -13.29 17.11
CA GLY A 83 -7.12 -12.69 18.41
C GLY A 83 -6.66 -11.22 18.51
N GLY A 84 -6.51 -10.51 17.37
CA GLY A 84 -6.14 -9.09 17.33
C GLY A 84 -5.40 -8.68 16.08
N LEU A 85 -4.87 -7.44 16.07
CA LEU A 85 -4.15 -6.87 14.93
C LEU A 85 -3.00 -5.99 15.43
N ASP A 86 -1.78 -6.31 15.00
CA ASP A 86 -0.58 -5.52 15.32
C ASP A 86 -0.24 -4.50 14.21
N ILE A 87 -0.47 -4.88 12.95
CA ILE A 87 -0.01 -4.08 11.79
C ILE A 87 -1.14 -3.96 10.76
N LEU A 88 -1.44 -2.73 10.36
CA LEU A 88 -2.32 -2.43 9.22
C LEU A 88 -1.52 -1.79 8.09
N VAL A 89 -1.50 -2.43 6.92
CA VAL A 89 -0.96 -1.82 5.69
C VAL A 89 -2.09 -1.48 4.74
N ASN A 90 -2.41 -0.20 4.65
CA ASN A 90 -3.34 0.38 3.70
C ASN A 90 -2.64 0.55 2.33
N ASN A 91 -2.61 -0.54 1.52
CA ASN A 91 -1.95 -0.57 0.22
C ASN A 91 -2.93 -0.57 -0.96
N ALA A 92 -4.12 -1.13 -0.79
CA ALA A 92 -5.09 -1.21 -1.88
C ALA A 92 -5.40 0.16 -2.47
N GLY A 93 -5.34 0.27 -3.79
CA GLY A 93 -5.69 1.50 -4.48
C GLY A 93 -5.39 1.46 -5.97
N THR A 94 -6.31 1.98 -6.74
CA THR A 94 -6.15 2.26 -8.16
C THR A 94 -6.97 3.49 -8.51
N THR A 95 -6.50 4.26 -9.47
CA THR A 95 -7.21 5.44 -9.98
C THR A 95 -7.04 5.51 -11.49
N LYS A 96 -8.02 6.04 -12.18
CA LYS A 96 -7.98 6.24 -13.63
C LYS A 96 -7.00 7.35 -13.98
N ARG A 97 -6.27 7.16 -15.09
CA ARG A 97 -5.46 8.18 -15.75
C ARG A 97 -6.19 8.65 -17.01
N GLY A 98 -6.07 9.92 -17.33
CA GLY A 98 -6.69 10.44 -18.54
C GLY A 98 -6.53 11.95 -18.69
N ASP A 99 -7.17 12.45 -19.75
CA ASP A 99 -7.38 13.89 -19.91
C ASP A 99 -8.40 14.36 -18.87
N PHE A 100 -8.14 15.53 -18.25
CA PHE A 100 -8.98 16.05 -17.19
C PHE A 100 -10.44 16.25 -17.64
N PHE A 101 -10.65 16.72 -18.85
CA PHE A 101 -11.99 16.99 -19.38
C PHE A 101 -12.75 15.73 -19.85
N ALA A 102 -12.04 14.59 -19.97
CA ALA A 102 -12.62 13.30 -20.28
C ALA A 102 -12.89 12.42 -19.05
N LEU A 103 -12.36 12.81 -17.88
CA LEU A 103 -12.63 12.11 -16.62
C LEU A 103 -14.00 12.51 -16.08
N THR A 104 -14.84 11.52 -15.84
CA THR A 104 -16.20 11.72 -15.30
C THR A 104 -16.20 11.81 -13.77
N ASP A 105 -17.29 12.35 -13.19
CA ASP A 105 -17.48 12.37 -11.73
C ASP A 105 -17.42 10.94 -11.15
N ALA A 106 -17.97 9.95 -11.84
CA ALA A 106 -17.89 8.54 -11.44
C ALA A 106 -16.44 8.02 -11.38
N ASP A 107 -15.54 8.46 -12.27
CA ASP A 107 -14.11 8.11 -12.20
C ASP A 107 -13.45 8.70 -10.94
N TRP A 108 -13.84 9.90 -10.55
CA TRP A 108 -13.39 10.56 -9.34
C TRP A 108 -13.90 9.85 -8.09
N GLU A 109 -15.21 9.60 -8.03
CA GLU A 109 -15.85 8.87 -6.93
C GLU A 109 -15.22 7.50 -6.72
N ASP A 110 -15.02 6.71 -7.80
CA ASP A 110 -14.37 5.40 -7.74
C ASP A 110 -12.95 5.47 -7.17
N GLY A 111 -12.14 6.43 -7.66
CA GLY A 111 -10.77 6.61 -7.21
C GLY A 111 -10.70 6.97 -5.73
N TYR A 112 -11.54 7.88 -5.27
CA TYR A 112 -11.62 8.28 -3.86
C TYR A 112 -12.22 7.19 -2.98
N ALA A 113 -13.25 6.49 -3.44
CA ALA A 113 -13.89 5.40 -2.69
C ALA A 113 -12.87 4.31 -2.31
N LEU A 114 -12.06 3.86 -3.27
CA LEU A 114 -11.10 2.79 -3.03
C LEU A 114 -9.83 3.27 -2.33
N LYS A 115 -9.22 4.38 -2.78
CA LYS A 115 -7.87 4.73 -2.33
C LYS A 115 -7.85 5.71 -1.14
N PHE A 116 -8.95 6.43 -0.89
CA PHE A 116 -9.03 7.34 0.24
C PHE A 116 -10.04 6.86 1.29
N PHE A 117 -11.32 6.75 0.93
CA PHE A 117 -12.34 6.39 1.90
C PHE A 117 -12.17 4.98 2.47
N ALA A 118 -11.69 4.01 1.69
CA ALA A 118 -11.35 2.70 2.21
C ALA A 118 -10.24 2.77 3.27
N HIS A 119 -9.17 3.58 3.05
CA HIS A 119 -8.12 3.80 4.03
C HIS A 119 -8.66 4.43 5.32
N VAL A 120 -9.52 5.47 5.20
CA VAL A 120 -10.15 6.14 6.35
C VAL A 120 -11.03 5.18 7.15
N ARG A 121 -11.92 4.46 6.47
CA ARG A 121 -12.86 3.52 7.09
C ARG A 121 -12.13 2.39 7.81
N LEU A 122 -11.13 1.79 7.15
CA LEU A 122 -10.39 0.67 7.71
C LEU A 122 -9.49 1.12 8.88
N ALA A 123 -8.82 2.26 8.77
CA ALA A 123 -8.05 2.83 9.88
C ALA A 123 -8.95 3.02 11.12
N ARG A 124 -10.14 3.61 10.94
CA ARG A 124 -11.10 3.82 12.03
C ARG A 124 -11.56 2.50 12.65
N ALA A 125 -11.91 1.50 11.84
CA ALA A 125 -12.39 0.21 12.34
C ALA A 125 -11.30 -0.59 13.04
N ALA A 126 -10.05 -0.56 12.52
CA ALA A 126 -8.92 -1.29 13.07
C ALA A 126 -8.26 -0.59 14.28
N TRP A 127 -8.52 0.70 14.50
CA TRP A 127 -7.84 1.50 15.51
C TRP A 127 -7.88 0.91 16.93
N PRO A 128 -9.02 0.38 17.42
CA PRO A 128 -9.05 -0.22 18.76
C PRO A 128 -8.07 -1.39 18.91
N LEU A 129 -7.96 -2.27 17.90
CA LEU A 129 -7.04 -3.41 17.93
C LEU A 129 -5.58 -2.95 17.87
N LEU A 130 -5.29 -1.96 17.01
CA LEU A 130 -3.95 -1.37 16.92
C LEU A 130 -3.55 -0.70 18.23
N LYS A 131 -4.44 0.04 18.87
CA LYS A 131 -4.23 0.68 20.18
C LYS A 131 -3.94 -0.35 21.27
N GLU A 132 -4.73 -1.42 21.35
CA GLU A 132 -4.55 -2.51 22.32
C GLU A 132 -3.17 -3.15 22.22
N ARG A 133 -2.69 -3.34 20.97
CA ARG A 133 -1.41 -3.99 20.66
C ARG A 133 -0.23 -3.02 20.57
N ARG A 134 -0.44 -1.70 20.73
CA ARG A 134 0.54 -0.65 20.42
C ARG A 134 1.17 -0.86 19.05
N GLY A 135 0.30 -1.06 18.08
CA GLY A 135 0.64 -1.52 16.75
C GLY A 135 1.07 -0.40 15.80
N SER A 136 1.10 -0.75 14.51
CA SER A 136 1.56 0.17 13.45
C SER A 136 0.54 0.26 12.31
N LEU A 137 0.37 1.46 11.75
CA LEU A 137 -0.37 1.71 10.52
C LEU A 137 0.58 2.31 9.48
N VAL A 138 0.64 1.69 8.31
CA VAL A 138 1.37 2.23 7.16
C VAL A 138 0.41 2.44 5.99
N ALA A 139 0.40 3.65 5.43
CA ALA A 139 -0.33 3.96 4.21
C ALA A 139 0.62 3.97 3.01
N ILE A 140 0.27 3.25 1.94
CA ILE A 140 0.99 3.29 0.67
C ILE A 140 0.27 4.27 -0.25
N ALA A 141 0.84 5.44 -0.42
CA ALA A 141 0.34 6.49 -1.31
C ALA A 141 0.98 6.41 -2.71
N GLY A 142 1.74 7.38 -3.10
CA GLY A 142 2.52 7.44 -4.35
C GLY A 142 3.09 8.83 -4.58
N THR A 143 4.22 8.92 -5.27
CA THR A 143 4.96 10.17 -5.54
C THR A 143 4.15 11.25 -6.21
N SER A 144 3.12 10.89 -6.99
CA SER A 144 2.22 11.88 -7.62
C SER A 144 1.43 12.75 -6.63
N GLY A 145 1.36 12.38 -5.36
CA GLY A 145 0.83 13.24 -4.30
C GLY A 145 1.76 14.40 -3.94
N ARG A 146 3.05 14.27 -4.23
CA ARG A 146 4.09 15.27 -4.00
C ARG A 146 4.52 15.99 -5.29
N LYS A 147 4.50 15.27 -6.41
CA LYS A 147 4.79 15.77 -7.76
C LYS A 147 3.57 15.50 -8.65
N PRO A 148 2.55 16.37 -8.63
CA PRO A 148 1.30 16.15 -9.38
C PRO A 148 1.52 16.06 -10.89
N GLU A 149 0.78 15.14 -11.53
CA GLU A 149 0.85 14.93 -12.98
C GLU A 149 -0.46 15.35 -13.65
N LYS A 150 -0.39 16.17 -14.73
CA LYS A 150 -1.58 16.67 -15.46
C LYS A 150 -2.51 15.58 -16.02
N ARG A 151 -1.98 14.39 -16.31
CA ARG A 151 -2.75 13.23 -16.79
C ARG A 151 -3.10 12.22 -15.68
N PHE A 152 -2.88 12.61 -14.43
CA PHE A 152 -3.16 11.76 -13.27
C PHE A 152 -3.81 12.57 -12.13
N THR A 153 -4.73 13.45 -12.47
CA THR A 153 -5.34 14.39 -11.53
C THR A 153 -6.02 13.69 -10.35
N ILE A 154 -6.82 12.64 -10.60
CA ILE A 154 -7.44 11.83 -9.53
C ILE A 154 -6.37 11.20 -8.63
N GLY A 155 -5.38 10.52 -9.22
CA GLY A 155 -4.35 9.85 -8.46
C GLY A 155 -3.47 10.80 -7.65
N SER A 156 -3.13 11.95 -8.22
CA SER A 156 -2.33 12.97 -7.53
C SER A 156 -3.07 13.53 -6.31
N SER A 157 -4.33 13.94 -6.48
CA SER A 157 -5.13 14.48 -5.38
C SER A 157 -5.40 13.44 -4.29
N VAL A 158 -5.73 12.19 -4.66
CA VAL A 158 -5.94 11.10 -3.70
C VAL A 158 -4.67 10.78 -2.91
N ASN A 159 -3.50 10.71 -3.57
CA ASN A 159 -2.23 10.43 -2.89
C ASN A 159 -1.87 11.54 -1.90
N ALA A 160 -2.11 12.81 -2.25
CA ALA A 160 -1.92 13.93 -1.35
C ALA A 160 -2.89 13.86 -0.16
N ALA A 161 -4.16 13.53 -0.40
CA ALA A 161 -5.17 13.36 0.65
C ALA A 161 -4.79 12.23 1.62
N VAL A 162 -4.30 11.08 1.12
CA VAL A 162 -3.82 9.96 1.94
C VAL A 162 -2.66 10.41 2.83
N ALA A 163 -1.69 11.15 2.30
CA ALA A 163 -0.54 11.63 3.08
C ALA A 163 -0.98 12.60 4.19
N ALA A 164 -1.84 13.57 3.87
CA ALA A 164 -2.37 14.52 4.85
C ALA A 164 -3.18 13.80 5.94
N PHE A 165 -4.07 12.88 5.58
CA PHE A 165 -4.83 12.05 6.51
C PHE A 165 -3.93 11.24 7.43
N THR A 166 -2.90 10.59 6.88
CA THR A 166 -1.95 9.79 7.65
C THR A 166 -1.19 10.66 8.66
N LYS A 167 -0.86 11.90 8.28
CA LYS A 167 -0.21 12.85 9.18
C LYS A 167 -1.11 13.24 10.36
N CYS A 168 -2.40 13.46 10.11
CA CYS A 168 -3.38 13.73 11.19
C CYS A 168 -3.53 12.51 12.11
N LEU A 169 -3.59 11.30 11.55
CA LEU A 169 -3.65 10.07 12.37
C LEU A 169 -2.40 9.86 13.23
N ALA A 170 -1.24 10.32 12.77
CA ALA A 170 -0.03 10.21 13.55
C ALA A 170 -0.12 11.04 14.85
N ASP A 171 -0.79 12.20 14.85
CA ASP A 171 -0.98 12.96 16.08
C ASP A 171 -1.88 12.21 17.08
N LEU A 172 -2.96 11.59 16.62
CA LEU A 172 -3.77 10.69 17.44
C LEU A 172 -2.96 9.46 17.92
N GLY A 173 -2.10 8.92 17.05
CA GLY A 173 -1.26 7.78 17.35
C GLY A 173 -0.27 8.02 18.50
N LYS A 174 0.22 9.27 18.70
CA LYS A 174 1.05 9.62 19.86
C LYS A 174 0.33 9.39 21.19
N GLU A 175 -0.95 9.72 21.24
CA GLU A 175 -1.78 9.56 22.44
C GLU A 175 -2.10 8.08 22.69
N ASP A 176 -2.36 7.33 21.63
CA ASP A 176 -2.84 5.95 21.69
C ASP A 176 -1.72 4.89 21.61
N GLY A 177 -0.48 5.31 21.38
CA GLY A 177 0.66 4.40 21.22
C GLY A 177 0.67 3.65 19.89
N VAL A 178 -0.02 4.15 18.86
CA VAL A 178 -0.08 3.57 17.52
C VAL A 178 0.91 4.29 16.61
N GLN A 179 1.91 3.58 16.09
CA GLN A 179 2.85 4.14 15.12
C GLN A 179 2.17 4.33 13.76
N VAL A 180 2.29 5.50 13.15
CA VAL A 180 1.62 5.82 11.87
C VAL A 180 2.59 6.49 10.91
N ASN A 181 2.74 5.93 9.69
CA ASN A 181 3.61 6.47 8.65
C ASN A 181 2.99 6.34 7.25
N CYS A 182 3.43 7.18 6.31
CA CYS A 182 3.05 7.17 4.92
C CYS A 182 4.28 6.94 4.03
N ILE A 183 4.15 6.10 3.00
CA ILE A 183 5.21 5.83 2.03
C ILE A 183 4.71 6.19 0.64
N HIS A 184 5.53 6.89 -0.12
CA HIS A 184 5.29 7.26 -1.51
C HIS A 184 6.24 6.50 -2.44
N PRO A 185 5.89 5.29 -2.90
CA PRO A 185 6.64 4.64 -3.96
C PRO A 185 6.47 5.38 -5.29
N SER A 186 7.53 5.37 -6.11
CA SER A 186 7.47 5.82 -7.50
C SER A 186 7.25 4.66 -8.46
N LEU A 187 8.05 4.58 -9.54
CA LEU A 187 7.98 3.54 -10.57
C LEU A 187 8.48 2.20 -10.02
N VAL A 188 7.59 1.36 -9.59
CA VAL A 188 7.89 0.00 -9.10
C VAL A 188 7.49 -1.04 -10.15
N GLU A 189 8.37 -2.01 -10.42
CA GLU A 189 8.12 -3.11 -11.34
C GLU A 189 6.98 -4.00 -10.85
N THR A 190 5.79 -3.71 -11.35
CA THR A 190 4.55 -4.41 -11.05
C THR A 190 3.76 -4.63 -12.33
N GLU A 191 2.79 -5.55 -12.35
CA GLU A 191 1.89 -5.74 -13.48
C GLU A 191 1.13 -4.44 -13.86
N ARG A 192 0.88 -3.56 -12.88
CA ARG A 192 0.30 -2.24 -13.13
C ARG A 192 1.25 -1.36 -13.95
N GLN A 193 2.55 -1.36 -13.64
CA GLN A 193 3.55 -0.60 -14.39
C GLN A 193 3.76 -1.19 -15.79
N TRP A 194 3.79 -2.51 -15.90
CA TRP A 194 3.88 -3.17 -17.20
C TRP A 194 2.69 -2.86 -18.10
N ARG A 195 1.46 -2.83 -17.56
CA ARG A 195 0.28 -2.37 -18.33
C ARG A 195 0.40 -0.93 -18.80
N ARG A 196 0.97 -0.04 -17.98
CA ARG A 196 1.23 1.35 -18.38
C ARG A 196 2.23 1.43 -19.52
N ILE A 197 3.30 0.63 -19.47
CA ILE A 197 4.31 0.57 -20.54
C ILE A 197 3.67 0.04 -21.83
N ARG A 198 2.94 -1.07 -21.78
CA ARG A 198 2.25 -1.63 -22.96
C ARG A 198 1.27 -0.65 -23.59
N ALA A 199 0.48 0.05 -22.80
CA ALA A 199 -0.42 1.08 -23.30
C ALA A 199 0.33 2.23 -24.01
N GLU A 200 1.52 2.59 -23.54
CA GLU A 200 2.32 3.61 -24.17
C GLU A 200 2.99 3.11 -25.46
N VAL A 201 3.41 1.85 -25.51
CA VAL A 201 3.87 1.17 -26.73
C VAL A 201 2.77 1.16 -27.79
N GLU A 202 1.55 0.77 -27.44
CA GLU A 202 0.39 0.78 -28.34
C GLU A 202 0.07 2.19 -28.86
N ARG A 203 0.17 3.21 -28.00
CA ARG A 203 -0.12 4.61 -28.35
C ARG A 203 0.93 5.23 -29.29
N THR A 204 2.22 4.88 -29.10
CA THR A 204 3.34 5.54 -29.79
C THR A 204 3.93 4.73 -30.93
N GLY A 205 3.74 3.41 -30.94
CA GLY A 205 4.42 2.48 -31.85
C GLY A 205 5.91 2.25 -31.50
N GLU A 206 6.40 2.83 -30.41
CA GLU A 206 7.80 2.72 -30.00
C GLU A 206 8.08 1.40 -29.29
N PRO A 207 9.31 0.84 -29.41
CA PRO A 207 9.69 -0.37 -28.70
C PRO A 207 9.58 -0.22 -27.16
N GLU A 208 9.21 -1.30 -26.47
CA GLU A 208 9.05 -1.33 -25.01
C GLU A 208 10.30 -0.82 -24.28
N GLU A 209 11.48 -1.25 -24.71
CA GLU A 209 12.76 -0.83 -24.12
C GLU A 209 12.96 0.69 -24.18
N LYS A 210 12.58 1.32 -25.31
CA LYS A 210 12.64 2.77 -25.48
C LYS A 210 11.70 3.50 -24.54
N ILE A 211 10.46 2.99 -24.38
CA ILE A 211 9.48 3.54 -23.44
C ILE A 211 9.97 3.40 -21.99
N ARG A 212 10.51 2.25 -21.62
CA ARG A 212 11.12 2.03 -20.29
C ARG A 212 12.25 3.02 -20.01
N ALA A 213 13.18 3.13 -20.95
CA ALA A 213 14.30 4.08 -20.84
C ALA A 213 13.82 5.54 -20.78
N GLN A 214 12.74 5.87 -21.49
CA GLN A 214 12.15 7.21 -21.43
C GLN A 214 11.60 7.50 -20.02
N PHE A 215 10.82 6.59 -19.41
CA PHE A 215 10.31 6.78 -18.06
C PHE A 215 11.44 6.93 -17.03
N CYS A 216 12.52 6.16 -17.14
CA CYS A 216 13.70 6.32 -16.29
C CYS A 216 14.34 7.71 -16.46
N ARG A 217 14.50 8.17 -17.71
CA ARG A 217 15.07 9.52 -17.97
C ARG A 217 14.19 10.65 -17.43
N GLU A 218 12.87 10.55 -17.59
CA GLU A 218 11.92 11.57 -17.12
C GLU A 218 11.88 11.69 -15.58
N THR A 219 12.20 10.60 -14.89
CA THR A 219 12.27 10.55 -13.43
C THR A 219 13.69 10.71 -12.87
N GLY A 220 14.72 10.66 -13.73
CA GLY A 220 16.12 10.68 -13.29
C GLY A 220 16.62 9.33 -12.73
N PHE A 221 15.88 8.26 -12.94
CA PHE A 221 16.23 6.95 -12.38
C PHE A 221 17.34 6.25 -13.15
N THR A 222 18.16 5.51 -12.41
CA THR A 222 19.09 4.53 -12.98
C THR A 222 18.45 3.16 -13.20
N ARG A 223 17.38 2.85 -12.43
CA ARG A 223 16.56 1.63 -12.54
C ARG A 223 15.14 1.88 -12.01
N TYR A 224 14.22 1.02 -12.36
CA TYR A 224 12.95 0.91 -11.65
C TYR A 224 13.17 0.40 -10.22
N GLY A 225 12.31 0.83 -9.30
CA GLY A 225 12.17 0.18 -8.00
C GLY A 225 11.59 -1.23 -8.16
N THR A 226 11.98 -2.14 -7.30
CA THR A 226 11.40 -3.48 -7.23
C THR A 226 10.30 -3.54 -6.16
N VAL A 227 9.44 -4.54 -6.25
CA VAL A 227 8.49 -4.85 -5.17
C VAL A 227 9.23 -5.11 -3.86
N LYS A 228 10.42 -5.73 -3.93
CA LYS A 228 11.26 -6.00 -2.78
C LYS A 228 11.77 -4.72 -2.10
N ASP A 229 12.16 -3.70 -2.86
CA ASP A 229 12.60 -2.42 -2.28
C ASP A 229 11.51 -1.82 -1.36
N VAL A 230 10.24 -1.89 -1.82
CA VAL A 230 9.12 -1.37 -1.03
C VAL A 230 8.80 -2.29 0.15
N ALA A 231 8.78 -3.59 -0.05
CA ALA A 231 8.45 -4.56 0.98
C ALA A 231 9.47 -4.54 2.13
N ASP A 232 10.76 -4.52 1.84
CA ASP A 232 11.82 -4.44 2.83
C ASP A 232 11.72 -3.15 3.66
N PHE A 233 11.45 -2.02 2.99
CA PHE A 233 11.31 -0.75 3.68
C PHE A 233 10.06 -0.71 4.57
N VAL A 234 8.91 -1.20 4.09
CA VAL A 234 7.68 -1.30 4.92
C VAL A 234 7.92 -2.21 6.12
N THR A 235 8.63 -3.33 5.93
CA THR A 235 8.97 -4.27 7.00
C THR A 235 9.85 -3.62 8.06
N PHE A 236 10.83 -2.82 7.65
CA PHE A 236 11.63 -2.02 8.57
C PHE A 236 10.79 -0.99 9.33
N VAL A 237 9.93 -0.25 8.63
CA VAL A 237 9.10 0.83 9.22
C VAL A 237 8.19 0.34 10.35
N VAL A 238 7.64 -0.88 10.25
CA VAL A 238 6.76 -1.45 11.28
C VAL A 238 7.51 -2.26 12.35
N SER A 239 8.83 -2.35 12.24
CA SER A 239 9.68 -3.14 13.13
C SER A 239 10.01 -2.42 14.44
N SER A 240 10.48 -3.19 15.41
CA SER A 240 11.01 -2.65 16.67
C SER A 240 12.24 -1.74 16.49
N ARG A 241 12.83 -1.69 15.29
CA ARG A 241 13.99 -0.86 14.94
C ARG A 241 13.61 0.54 14.47
N ALA A 242 12.35 0.76 14.11
CA ALA A 242 11.86 2.03 13.58
C ALA A 242 10.89 2.74 14.53
N THR A 243 10.92 2.46 15.82
CA THR A 243 9.95 3.01 16.80
C THR A 243 9.99 4.53 16.92
N TRP A 244 11.11 5.18 16.54
CA TRP A 244 11.23 6.64 16.50
C TRP A 244 10.72 7.25 15.18
N LEU A 245 10.45 6.44 14.17
CA LEU A 245 9.86 6.88 12.90
C LEU A 245 8.33 6.95 13.04
N HIS A 246 7.81 8.16 13.30
CA HIS A 246 6.40 8.38 13.53
C HIS A 246 5.92 9.65 12.83
N GLY A 247 4.79 9.58 12.13
CA GLY A 247 4.23 10.68 11.35
C GLY A 247 5.09 11.06 10.15
N ALA A 248 5.98 10.17 9.72
CA ALA A 248 6.81 10.40 8.55
C ALA A 248 6.03 10.19 7.26
N THR A 249 6.33 11.02 6.27
CA THR A 249 5.94 10.84 4.87
C THR A 249 7.22 10.64 4.10
N VAL A 250 7.47 9.40 3.66
CA VAL A 250 8.76 9.01 3.07
C VAL A 250 8.59 8.78 1.58
N ASP A 251 9.39 9.48 0.79
CA ASP A 251 9.49 9.25 -0.64
C ASP A 251 10.47 8.09 -0.88
N LEU A 252 9.95 6.94 -1.34
CA LEU A 252 10.73 5.78 -1.74
C LEU A 252 10.75 5.73 -3.27
N ASP A 253 11.51 6.65 -3.85
CA ASP A 253 11.31 7.11 -5.21
C ASP A 253 12.59 7.16 -6.07
N GLY A 254 13.72 6.65 -5.56
CA GLY A 254 14.98 6.68 -6.30
C GLY A 254 15.53 8.10 -6.56
N GLY A 255 15.03 9.12 -5.85
CA GLY A 255 15.42 10.52 -6.02
C GLY A 255 14.60 11.27 -7.08
N GLU A 256 13.41 10.79 -7.42
CA GLU A 256 12.51 11.48 -8.38
C GLU A 256 12.10 12.87 -7.91
N ILE A 257 11.87 13.02 -6.60
CA ILE A 257 11.37 14.26 -6.01
C ILE A 257 12.54 15.05 -5.42
N PRO A 258 13.00 16.12 -6.07
CA PRO A 258 14.16 16.89 -5.62
C PRO A 258 13.77 17.96 -4.59
N VAL A 259 13.07 17.58 -3.53
CA VAL A 259 12.66 18.51 -2.45
C VAL A 259 13.20 18.06 -1.10
N LEU A 260 13.46 19.04 -0.23
CA LEU A 260 13.89 18.81 1.15
C LEU A 260 12.67 18.60 2.07
#